data_c0aaf1256cf36143440cc2a9d420645e
#
_entry.id   c0aaf1256cf36143440cc2a9d420645e
#
_cell.length_a   1.000
_cell.length_b   1.000
_cell.length_c   1.000
_cell.angle_alpha   90.00
_cell.angle_beta   90.00
_cell.angle_gamma   90.00
#
_symmetry.space_group_name_H-M   'P 1'
#
loop_
_entity.id
_entity.type
_entity.pdbx_description
1 polymer ?
#
loop_
_entity_poly.entity_id
_entity_poly.type
_entity_poly.pdbx_seq_one_letter_code
_entity_poly.pdbx_strand_id
1 'polypeptide(L)'
;ISFLILIFTSSIQKKLGQTQILAKIRASSRMEEYLQGIRVIKAYNMTGIKFIRLQEAFNDLKRANIKTEALIGPIVMLSVTLLRMGLTLMILCGTYLLIGGKLSVAIFVMFLIVGSRVFDPLTLALINLAEFRYYSIAGERILNLLNEPEMSGTQDAPEQGDIIFRNVSFGYNDKYILHDISVTMKQGSLTAIVGPSGSGKSTLMKLCARFYDPDKGVILLGNKNIREIDPEKLMQRISMVFQDVYLF
;
A
#
# COMPACT_ATOMS: atom_id res chain seq x y z
N ILE A 1 -31.26 -11.99 -9.17
CA ILE A 1 -31.39 -11.87 -7.70
C ILE A 1 -30.01 -12.00 -7.06
N SER A 2 -29.23 -13.07 -7.29
CA SER A 2 -27.91 -13.31 -6.67
C SER A 2 -26.93 -12.16 -6.89
N PHE A 3 -26.80 -11.64 -8.11
CA PHE A 3 -25.96 -10.47 -8.41
C PHE A 3 -26.47 -9.19 -7.71
N LEU A 4 -27.77 -9.00 -7.58
CA LEU A 4 -28.34 -7.86 -6.87
C LEU A 4 -27.99 -7.87 -5.38
N ILE A 5 -27.99 -9.03 -4.73
CA ILE A 5 -27.60 -9.17 -3.33
C ILE A 5 -26.14 -8.71 -3.11
N LEU A 6 -25.22 -9.12 -4.00
CA LEU A 6 -23.81 -8.70 -3.91
C LEU A 6 -23.64 -7.21 -4.17
N ILE A 7 -24.39 -6.62 -5.11
CA ILE A 7 -24.35 -5.19 -5.39
C ILE A 7 -24.88 -4.42 -4.17
N PHE A 8 -25.98 -4.84 -3.58
CA PHE A 8 -26.60 -4.15 -2.44
C PHE A 8 -25.74 -4.21 -1.17
N THR A 9 -25.00 -5.30 -0.98
CA THR A 9 -24.11 -5.48 0.18
C THR A 9 -22.71 -4.92 -0.03
N SER A 10 -22.45 -4.30 -1.19
CA SER A 10 -21.12 -3.82 -1.59
C SER A 10 -20.49 -2.83 -0.62
N SER A 11 -21.26 -1.90 -0.07
CA SER A 11 -20.78 -0.90 0.89
C SER A 11 -20.30 -1.53 2.20
N ILE A 12 -21.02 -2.56 2.66
CA ILE A 12 -20.65 -3.32 3.86
C ILE A 12 -19.35 -4.09 3.59
N GLN A 13 -19.25 -4.77 2.45
CA GLN A 13 -18.05 -5.50 2.04
C GLN A 13 -16.83 -4.59 1.96
N LYS A 14 -16.98 -3.40 1.36
CA LYS A 14 -15.89 -2.40 1.26
C LYS A 14 -15.43 -1.96 2.66
N LYS A 15 -16.34 -1.63 3.56
CA LYS A 15 -16.00 -1.18 4.92
C LYS A 15 -15.32 -2.27 5.74
N LEU A 16 -15.82 -3.51 5.66
CA LEU A 16 -15.20 -4.64 6.36
C LEU A 16 -13.81 -4.97 5.80
N GLY A 17 -13.66 -4.99 4.46
CA GLY A 17 -12.39 -5.21 3.81
C GLY A 17 -11.34 -4.15 4.19
N GLN A 18 -11.72 -2.87 4.23
CA GLN A 18 -10.82 -1.80 4.70
C GLN A 18 -10.38 -2.01 6.15
N THR A 19 -11.31 -2.38 7.04
CA THR A 19 -10.99 -2.65 8.45
C THR A 19 -10.02 -3.82 8.59
N GLN A 20 -10.22 -4.88 7.81
CA GLN A 20 -9.35 -6.06 7.78
C GLN A 20 -7.94 -5.70 7.28
N ILE A 21 -7.84 -4.94 6.19
CA ILE A 21 -6.56 -4.48 5.64
C ILE A 21 -5.80 -3.62 6.65
N LEU A 22 -6.47 -2.66 7.29
CA LEU A 22 -5.84 -1.81 8.31
C LEU A 22 -5.35 -2.62 9.50
N ALA A 23 -6.11 -3.61 9.95
CA ALA A 23 -5.69 -4.51 11.01
C ALA A 23 -4.47 -5.37 10.59
N LYS A 24 -4.44 -5.85 9.35
CA LYS A 24 -3.30 -6.59 8.78
C LYS A 24 -2.03 -5.73 8.73
N ILE A 25 -2.14 -4.48 8.25
CA ILE A 25 -1.01 -3.55 8.21
C ILE A 25 -0.48 -3.29 9.61
N ARG A 26 -1.38 -3.03 10.57
CA ARG A 26 -0.99 -2.78 11.96
C ARG A 26 -0.27 -3.99 12.57
N ALA A 27 -0.77 -5.21 12.33
CA ALA A 27 -0.13 -6.43 12.79
C ALA A 27 1.26 -6.63 12.15
N SER A 28 1.39 -6.40 10.84
CA SER A 28 2.68 -6.48 10.13
C SER A 28 3.69 -5.46 10.64
N SER A 29 3.28 -4.21 10.83
CA SER A 29 4.13 -3.14 11.35
C SER A 29 4.62 -3.44 12.79
N ARG A 30 3.74 -3.99 13.66
CA ARG A 30 4.13 -4.41 15.01
C ARG A 30 5.08 -5.60 15.01
N MET A 31 4.91 -6.52 14.06
CA MET A 31 5.83 -7.64 13.87
C MET A 31 7.22 -7.15 13.43
N GLU A 32 7.27 -6.22 12.50
CA GLU A 32 8.51 -5.60 12.05
C GLU A 32 9.23 -4.86 13.18
N GLU A 33 8.51 -4.02 13.94
CA GLU A 33 9.03 -3.34 15.14
C GLU A 33 9.62 -4.34 16.14
N TYR A 34 8.94 -5.47 16.33
CA TYR A 34 9.42 -6.54 17.20
C TYR A 34 10.71 -7.17 16.70
N LEU A 35 10.78 -7.51 15.41
CA LEU A 35 11.95 -8.13 14.81
C LEU A 35 13.16 -7.20 14.81
N GLN A 36 12.97 -5.91 14.49
CA GLN A 36 14.02 -4.90 14.56
C GLN A 36 14.53 -4.69 15.99
N GLY A 37 13.61 -4.69 16.97
CA GLY A 37 13.93 -4.54 18.39
C GLY A 37 14.41 -5.82 19.11
N ILE A 38 14.52 -6.96 18.43
CA ILE A 38 14.78 -8.27 19.08
C ILE A 38 16.08 -8.30 19.90
N ARG A 39 17.11 -7.55 19.46
CA ARG A 39 18.38 -7.45 20.17
C ARG A 39 18.22 -6.76 21.54
N VAL A 40 17.46 -5.66 21.55
CA VAL A 40 17.15 -4.90 22.77
C VAL A 40 16.29 -5.73 23.71
N ILE A 41 15.29 -6.40 23.17
CA ILE A 41 14.38 -7.28 23.91
C ILE A 41 15.18 -8.40 24.62
N LYS A 42 16.11 -9.04 23.92
CA LYS A 42 17.00 -10.04 24.50
C LYS A 42 17.94 -9.47 25.55
N ALA A 43 18.54 -8.32 25.29
CA ALA A 43 19.48 -7.67 26.21
C ALA A 43 18.85 -7.33 27.57
N TYR A 44 17.56 -6.94 27.57
CA TYR A 44 16.83 -6.63 28.79
C TYR A 44 15.99 -7.77 29.35
N ASN A 45 16.17 -8.99 28.82
CA ASN A 45 15.40 -10.20 29.22
C ASN A 45 13.87 -9.95 29.23
N MET A 46 13.38 -9.21 28.25
CA MET A 46 11.99 -8.81 28.11
C MET A 46 11.16 -9.85 27.31
N THR A 47 11.48 -11.13 27.43
CA THR A 47 10.78 -12.21 26.76
C THR A 47 9.43 -12.49 27.43
N GLY A 48 8.40 -12.74 26.64
CA GLY A 48 7.07 -13.25 27.05
C GLY A 48 6.03 -12.18 27.34
N ILE A 49 6.06 -11.54 28.49
CA ILE A 49 4.92 -10.74 29.00
C ILE A 49 4.79 -9.34 28.36
N LYS A 50 5.84 -8.84 27.70
CA LYS A 50 5.83 -7.45 27.17
C LYS A 50 5.43 -7.33 25.70
N PHE A 51 4.94 -8.40 25.07
CA PHE A 51 4.39 -8.39 23.71
C PHE A 51 2.90 -8.02 23.63
N ILE A 52 2.38 -7.36 24.65
CA ILE A 52 0.96 -7.00 24.74
C ILE A 52 0.51 -6.29 23.45
N ARG A 53 1.29 -5.32 22.96
CA ARG A 53 0.95 -4.58 21.74
C ARG A 53 0.91 -5.43 20.48
N LEU A 54 1.84 -6.38 20.34
CA LEU A 54 1.87 -7.31 19.21
C LEU A 54 0.69 -8.27 19.31
N GLN A 55 0.44 -8.82 20.50
CA GLN A 55 -0.67 -9.73 20.76
C GLN A 55 -2.02 -9.05 20.55
N GLU A 56 -2.18 -7.79 20.99
CA GLU A 56 -3.36 -6.97 20.71
C GLU A 56 -3.56 -6.78 19.22
N ALA A 57 -2.52 -6.44 18.46
CA ALA A 57 -2.60 -6.26 17.02
C ALA A 57 -3.01 -7.57 16.30
N PHE A 58 -2.50 -8.72 16.72
CA PHE A 58 -2.95 -10.01 16.20
C PHE A 58 -4.37 -10.37 16.60
N ASN A 59 -4.78 -10.05 17.83
CA ASN A 59 -6.17 -10.24 18.28
C ASN A 59 -7.14 -9.35 17.50
N ASP A 60 -6.75 -8.11 17.20
CA ASP A 60 -7.55 -7.20 16.38
C ASP A 60 -7.66 -7.73 14.94
N LEU A 61 -6.56 -8.23 14.36
CA LEU A 61 -6.58 -8.87 13.04
C LEU A 61 -7.49 -10.10 13.04
N LYS A 62 -7.37 -10.97 14.07
CA LYS A 62 -8.23 -12.14 14.23
C LYS A 62 -9.71 -11.73 14.29
N ARG A 63 -10.04 -10.74 15.11
CA ARG A 63 -11.42 -10.23 15.25
C ARG A 63 -11.94 -9.64 13.94
N ALA A 64 -11.11 -8.87 13.24
CA ALA A 64 -11.47 -8.31 11.94
C ALA A 64 -11.73 -9.41 10.90
N ASN A 65 -10.87 -10.43 10.83
CA ASN A 65 -11.04 -11.58 9.94
C ASN A 65 -12.33 -12.35 10.25
N ILE A 66 -12.53 -12.73 11.52
CA ILE A 66 -13.74 -13.47 11.92
C ILE A 66 -15.00 -12.66 11.60
N LYS A 67 -15.00 -11.35 11.89
CA LYS A 67 -16.15 -10.48 11.60
C LYS A 67 -16.43 -10.38 10.11
N THR A 68 -15.38 -10.28 9.31
CA THR A 68 -15.50 -10.21 7.84
C THR A 68 -16.08 -11.52 7.29
N GLU A 69 -15.51 -12.67 7.67
CA GLU A 69 -15.98 -13.97 7.22
C GLU A 69 -17.39 -14.30 7.72
N ALA A 70 -17.70 -13.98 8.98
CA ALA A 70 -19.04 -14.23 9.55
C ALA A 70 -20.15 -13.41 8.89
N LEU A 71 -19.84 -12.25 8.32
CA LEU A 71 -20.82 -11.41 7.63
C LEU A 71 -20.84 -11.64 6.12
N ILE A 72 -19.68 -11.72 5.49
CA ILE A 72 -19.57 -11.85 4.02
C ILE A 72 -19.82 -13.29 3.58
N GLY A 73 -19.30 -14.28 4.32
CA GLY A 73 -19.45 -15.70 3.98
C GLY A 73 -20.91 -16.13 3.75
N PRO A 74 -21.84 -15.90 4.71
CA PRO A 74 -23.24 -16.22 4.53
C PRO A 74 -23.90 -15.50 3.36
N ILE A 75 -23.55 -14.25 3.08
CA ILE A 75 -24.09 -13.46 1.95
C ILE A 75 -23.67 -14.09 0.63
N VAL A 76 -22.39 -14.42 0.47
CA VAL A 76 -21.86 -15.08 -0.73
C VAL A 76 -22.48 -16.46 -0.87
N MET A 77 -22.55 -17.24 0.21
CA MET A 77 -23.13 -18.58 0.21
C MET A 77 -24.60 -18.56 -0.18
N LEU A 78 -25.40 -17.62 0.36
CA LEU A 78 -26.79 -17.41 -0.02
C LEU A 78 -26.92 -17.07 -1.50
N SER A 79 -26.06 -16.17 -2.01
CA SER A 79 -26.05 -15.76 -3.40
C SER A 79 -25.75 -16.93 -4.35
N VAL A 80 -24.77 -17.77 -4.01
CA VAL A 80 -24.41 -18.98 -4.78
C VAL A 80 -25.55 -20.01 -4.71
N THR A 81 -26.15 -20.21 -3.54
CA THR A 81 -27.27 -21.14 -3.37
C THR A 81 -28.48 -20.72 -4.21
N LEU A 82 -28.84 -19.44 -4.18
CA LEU A 82 -29.93 -18.90 -5.02
C LEU A 82 -29.63 -19.03 -6.50
N LEU A 83 -28.39 -18.88 -6.93
CA LEU A 83 -28.00 -19.12 -8.31
C LEU A 83 -28.20 -20.60 -8.69
N ARG A 84 -27.73 -21.51 -7.82
CA ARG A 84 -27.87 -22.98 -8.05
C ARG A 84 -29.34 -23.47 -7.99
N MET A 85 -30.21 -22.81 -7.25
CA MET A 85 -31.65 -23.08 -7.30
C MET A 85 -32.24 -22.91 -8.71
N GLY A 86 -31.65 -22.03 -9.53
CA GLY A 86 -32.02 -21.90 -10.95
C GLY A 86 -31.86 -23.21 -11.74
N LEU A 87 -30.78 -23.96 -11.48
CA LEU A 87 -30.60 -25.29 -12.09
C LEU A 87 -31.64 -26.29 -11.60
N THR A 88 -31.95 -26.30 -10.30
CA THR A 88 -32.98 -27.16 -9.72
C THR A 88 -34.35 -26.86 -10.32
N LEU A 89 -34.74 -25.59 -10.49
CA LEU A 89 -35.97 -25.18 -11.14
C LEU A 89 -36.04 -25.61 -12.62
N MET A 90 -34.90 -25.49 -13.32
CA MET A 90 -34.79 -25.95 -14.71
C MET A 90 -35.04 -27.45 -14.83
N ILE A 91 -34.50 -28.26 -13.90
CA ILE A 91 -34.74 -29.72 -13.85
C ILE A 91 -36.21 -30.00 -13.59
N LEU A 92 -36.82 -29.34 -12.59
CA LEU A 92 -38.23 -29.55 -12.24
C LEU A 92 -39.17 -29.16 -13.39
N CYS A 93 -39.00 -27.99 -13.98
CA CYS A 93 -39.78 -27.52 -15.11
C CYS A 93 -39.59 -28.40 -16.32
N GLY A 94 -38.36 -28.81 -16.63
CA GLY A 94 -38.05 -29.70 -17.75
C GLY A 94 -38.65 -31.08 -17.57
N THR A 95 -38.63 -31.67 -16.37
CA THR A 95 -39.26 -32.93 -16.05
C THR A 95 -40.80 -32.85 -16.20
N TYR A 96 -41.40 -31.76 -15.72
CA TYR A 96 -42.83 -31.52 -15.87
C TYR A 96 -43.24 -31.44 -17.36
N LEU A 97 -42.49 -30.75 -18.20
CA LEU A 97 -42.74 -30.65 -19.65
C LEU A 97 -42.51 -31.99 -20.37
N LEU A 98 -41.52 -32.77 -19.92
CA LEU A 98 -41.23 -34.10 -20.47
C LEU A 98 -42.38 -35.06 -20.19
N ILE A 99 -42.92 -35.13 -18.97
CA ILE A 99 -44.03 -35.97 -18.57
C ILE A 99 -45.30 -35.53 -19.32
N GLY A 100 -45.51 -34.24 -19.54
CA GLY A 100 -46.60 -33.66 -20.29
C GLY A 100 -46.52 -33.89 -21.82
N GLY A 101 -45.48 -34.58 -22.31
CA GLY A 101 -45.28 -34.87 -23.76
C GLY A 101 -44.90 -33.62 -24.59
N LYS A 102 -44.61 -32.49 -23.95
CA LYS A 102 -44.28 -31.23 -24.62
C LYS A 102 -42.79 -31.09 -24.93
N LEU A 103 -41.95 -31.96 -24.39
CA LEU A 103 -40.52 -31.97 -24.58
C LEU A 103 -40.00 -33.36 -24.88
N SER A 104 -39.11 -33.53 -25.85
CA SER A 104 -38.47 -34.83 -26.11
C SER A 104 -37.31 -35.08 -25.11
N VAL A 105 -37.05 -36.38 -24.83
CA VAL A 105 -35.94 -36.78 -23.92
C VAL A 105 -34.59 -36.22 -24.39
N ALA A 106 -34.32 -36.25 -25.70
CA ALA A 106 -33.08 -35.75 -26.27
C ALA A 106 -32.89 -34.26 -26.01
N ILE A 107 -33.93 -33.44 -26.19
CA ILE A 107 -33.89 -32.00 -25.92
C ILE A 107 -33.72 -31.75 -24.43
N PHE A 108 -34.39 -32.52 -23.57
CA PHE A 108 -34.23 -32.38 -22.11
C PHE A 108 -32.81 -32.67 -21.64
N VAL A 109 -32.20 -33.77 -22.12
CA VAL A 109 -30.81 -34.09 -21.82
C VAL A 109 -29.84 -33.01 -22.31
N MET A 110 -30.05 -32.48 -23.51
CA MET A 110 -29.26 -31.38 -24.05
C MET A 110 -29.37 -30.12 -23.16
N PHE A 111 -30.57 -29.79 -22.69
CA PHE A 111 -30.81 -28.68 -21.78
C PHE A 111 -30.09 -28.87 -20.44
N LEU A 112 -30.07 -30.09 -19.90
CA LEU A 112 -29.33 -30.37 -18.65
C LEU A 112 -27.84 -30.19 -18.84
N ILE A 113 -27.26 -30.67 -19.94
CA ILE A 113 -25.83 -30.53 -20.23
C ILE A 113 -25.46 -29.03 -20.42
N VAL A 114 -26.20 -28.30 -21.23
CA VAL A 114 -25.96 -26.89 -21.48
C VAL A 114 -26.16 -26.06 -20.21
N GLY A 115 -27.26 -26.37 -19.48
CA GLY A 115 -27.55 -25.66 -18.22
C GLY A 115 -26.44 -25.82 -17.20
N SER A 116 -25.98 -27.05 -16.94
CA SER A 116 -24.87 -27.25 -16.00
C SER A 116 -23.61 -26.49 -16.40
N ARG A 117 -23.28 -26.43 -17.70
CA ARG A 117 -22.13 -25.70 -18.23
C ARG A 117 -22.24 -24.18 -18.08
N VAL A 118 -23.44 -23.61 -18.05
CA VAL A 118 -23.66 -22.16 -17.88
C VAL A 118 -23.60 -21.76 -16.41
N PHE A 119 -24.06 -22.60 -15.49
CA PHE A 119 -24.11 -22.24 -14.06
C PHE A 119 -22.75 -22.20 -13.42
N ASP A 120 -21.78 -23.03 -13.84
CA ASP A 120 -20.44 -23.03 -13.28
C ASP A 120 -19.68 -21.72 -13.54
N PRO A 121 -19.56 -21.19 -14.78
CA PRO A 121 -18.95 -19.88 -15.03
C PRO A 121 -19.68 -18.74 -14.32
N LEU A 122 -21.02 -18.79 -14.22
CA LEU A 122 -21.78 -17.77 -13.50
C LEU A 122 -21.48 -17.79 -12.00
N THR A 123 -21.32 -18.97 -11.41
CA THR A 123 -20.91 -19.12 -10.00
C THR A 123 -19.52 -18.54 -9.80
N LEU A 124 -18.57 -18.86 -10.68
CA LEU A 124 -17.20 -18.34 -10.64
C LEU A 124 -17.17 -16.81 -10.80
N ALA A 125 -17.93 -16.27 -11.75
CA ALA A 125 -18.06 -14.82 -11.95
C ALA A 125 -18.62 -14.13 -10.71
N LEU A 126 -19.56 -14.74 -10.01
CA LEU A 126 -20.17 -14.20 -8.79
C LEU A 126 -19.17 -14.16 -7.62
N ILE A 127 -18.35 -15.20 -7.47
CA ILE A 127 -17.27 -15.26 -6.46
C ILE A 127 -16.20 -14.23 -6.80
N ASN A 128 -15.72 -14.22 -8.05
CA ASN A 128 -14.67 -13.28 -8.48
C ASN A 128 -15.10 -11.82 -8.38
N LEU A 129 -16.40 -11.52 -8.54
CA LEU A 129 -16.90 -10.15 -8.35
C LEU A 129 -16.71 -9.66 -6.90
N ALA A 130 -16.87 -10.56 -5.93
CA ALA A 130 -16.62 -10.24 -4.52
C ALA A 130 -15.12 -10.01 -4.27
N GLU A 131 -14.25 -10.84 -4.85
CA GLU A 131 -12.78 -10.71 -4.72
C GLU A 131 -12.22 -9.50 -5.48
N PHE A 132 -12.74 -9.17 -6.64
CA PHE A 132 -12.30 -8.02 -7.44
C PHE A 132 -12.31 -6.71 -6.64
N ARG A 133 -13.30 -6.53 -5.78
CA ARG A 133 -13.39 -5.36 -4.91
C ARG A 133 -12.29 -5.32 -3.85
N TYR A 134 -11.86 -6.47 -3.37
CA TYR A 134 -10.72 -6.55 -2.46
C TYR A 134 -9.42 -6.11 -3.15
N TYR A 135 -9.20 -6.58 -4.39
CA TYR A 135 -8.02 -6.22 -5.17
C TYR A 135 -8.03 -4.76 -5.62
N SER A 136 -9.20 -4.13 -5.81
CA SER A 136 -9.27 -2.71 -6.19
C SER A 136 -8.66 -1.77 -5.14
N ILE A 137 -8.72 -2.15 -3.86
CA ILE A 137 -8.11 -1.37 -2.77
C ILE A 137 -6.57 -1.40 -2.87
N ALA A 138 -6.01 -2.53 -3.24
CA ALA A 138 -4.56 -2.64 -3.48
C ALA A 138 -4.14 -1.82 -4.72
N GLY A 139 -4.95 -1.88 -5.80
CA GLY A 139 -4.75 -1.08 -7.00
C GLY A 139 -4.76 0.43 -6.74
N GLU A 140 -5.71 0.91 -5.93
CA GLU A 140 -5.79 2.32 -5.54
C GLU A 140 -4.52 2.80 -4.80
N ARG A 141 -3.93 1.96 -3.96
CA ARG A 141 -2.66 2.27 -3.28
C ARG A 141 -1.48 2.33 -4.23
N ILE A 142 -1.41 1.41 -5.19
CA ILE A 142 -0.37 1.42 -6.22
C ILE A 142 -0.50 2.69 -7.06
N LEU A 143 -1.71 3.06 -7.48
CA LEU A 143 -1.96 4.27 -8.23
C LEU A 143 -1.59 5.52 -7.43
N ASN A 144 -1.91 5.58 -6.14
CA ASN A 144 -1.52 6.69 -5.29
C ASN A 144 0.01 6.82 -5.20
N LEU A 145 0.73 5.70 -5.07
CA LEU A 145 2.20 5.71 -5.06
C LEU A 145 2.79 6.14 -6.40
N LEU A 146 2.22 5.69 -7.52
CA LEU A 146 2.65 6.06 -8.86
C LEU A 146 2.34 7.53 -9.21
N ASN A 147 1.34 8.11 -8.55
CA ASN A 147 0.94 9.50 -8.74
C ASN A 147 1.64 10.46 -7.77
N GLU A 148 2.50 9.96 -6.87
CA GLU A 148 3.32 10.85 -6.05
C GLU A 148 4.20 11.72 -6.93
N PRO A 149 4.25 13.03 -6.69
CA PRO A 149 5.02 13.94 -7.51
C PRO A 149 6.51 13.63 -7.41
N GLU A 150 7.11 13.31 -8.53
CA GLU A 150 8.55 13.10 -8.63
C GLU A 150 9.30 14.43 -8.54
N MET A 151 10.52 14.38 -8.00
CA MET A 151 11.40 15.54 -8.03
C MET A 151 11.73 15.88 -9.48
N SER A 152 11.42 17.12 -9.88
CA SER A 152 11.65 17.62 -11.22
C SER A 152 12.99 18.36 -11.30
N GLY A 153 13.53 18.42 -12.52
CA GLY A 153 14.74 19.15 -12.86
C GLY A 153 15.25 18.63 -14.21
N THR A 154 15.71 19.51 -15.06
CA THR A 154 16.12 19.15 -16.42
C THR A 154 17.53 19.62 -16.78
N GLN A 155 18.14 20.43 -15.90
CA GLN A 155 19.46 20.99 -16.16
C GLN A 155 20.56 19.99 -15.80
N ASP A 156 21.69 20.11 -16.50
CA ASP A 156 22.88 19.35 -16.14
C ASP A 156 23.50 19.89 -14.84
N ALA A 157 24.00 18.99 -14.00
CA ALA A 157 24.77 19.34 -12.83
C ALA A 157 26.10 19.97 -13.27
N PRO A 158 26.54 21.09 -12.63
CA PRO A 158 27.83 21.68 -12.94
C PRO A 158 28.95 20.72 -12.55
N GLU A 159 30.04 20.73 -13.29
CA GLU A 159 31.20 19.87 -13.02
C GLU A 159 31.91 20.26 -11.74
N GLN A 160 31.90 21.54 -11.43
CA GLN A 160 32.59 22.14 -10.28
C GLN A 160 31.75 23.25 -9.68
N GLY A 161 31.94 23.50 -8.41
CA GLY A 161 31.34 24.65 -7.71
C GLY A 161 31.10 24.40 -6.22
N ASP A 162 30.97 25.49 -5.50
CA ASP A 162 30.66 25.49 -4.09
C ASP A 162 29.20 25.07 -3.87
N ILE A 163 28.90 24.45 -2.72
CA ILE A 163 27.53 24.24 -2.28
C ILE A 163 27.17 25.42 -1.38
N ILE A 164 26.13 26.16 -1.79
CA ILE A 164 25.74 27.41 -1.11
C ILE A 164 24.30 27.30 -0.65
N PHE A 165 24.07 27.41 0.64
CA PHE A 165 22.77 27.59 1.26
C PHE A 165 22.48 29.08 1.42
N ARG A 166 21.32 29.56 0.99
CA ARG A 166 20.88 30.95 1.15
C ARG A 166 19.52 30.98 1.82
N ASN A 167 19.46 31.43 3.08
CA ASN A 167 18.26 31.60 3.88
C ASN A 167 17.37 30.33 3.90
N VAL A 168 17.99 29.16 3.99
CA VAL A 168 17.31 27.87 3.91
C VAL A 168 16.61 27.54 5.21
N SER A 169 15.31 27.31 5.12
CA SER A 169 14.50 26.74 6.20
C SER A 169 13.85 25.45 5.71
N PHE A 170 13.82 24.44 6.57
CA PHE A 170 13.25 23.15 6.26
C PHE A 170 12.72 22.43 7.50
N GLY A 171 11.61 21.71 7.36
CA GLY A 171 11.04 20.85 8.38
C GLY A 171 10.46 19.58 7.81
N TYR A 172 10.41 18.53 8.63
CA TYR A 172 9.58 17.36 8.35
C TYR A 172 8.18 17.66 8.91
N ASN A 173 7.16 17.61 8.08
CA ASN A 173 5.81 18.03 8.41
C ASN A 173 5.77 19.53 8.83
N ASP A 174 4.92 19.90 9.79
CA ASP A 174 4.69 21.30 10.18
C ASP A 174 5.77 21.90 11.12
N LYS A 175 6.82 21.14 11.43
CA LYS A 175 7.84 21.60 12.36
C LYS A 175 9.18 21.84 11.66
N TYR A 176 9.62 23.11 11.62
CA TYR A 176 10.95 23.46 11.12
C TYR A 176 12.06 22.88 12.01
N ILE A 177 13.08 22.33 11.37
CA ILE A 177 14.32 21.82 11.98
C ILE A 177 15.49 22.73 11.64
N LEU A 178 15.51 23.26 10.42
CA LEU A 178 16.48 24.25 9.98
C LEU A 178 15.76 25.58 9.82
N HIS A 179 16.37 26.64 10.38
CA HIS A 179 15.81 27.99 10.37
C HIS A 179 16.86 28.93 9.78
N ASP A 180 16.55 29.49 8.62
CA ASP A 180 17.30 30.57 7.97
C ASP A 180 18.82 30.30 7.87
N ILE A 181 19.18 29.10 7.43
CA ILE A 181 20.58 28.67 7.33
C ILE A 181 21.20 29.25 6.06
N SER A 182 22.30 29.97 6.26
CA SER A 182 23.12 30.48 5.18
C SER A 182 24.57 30.04 5.41
N VAL A 183 25.10 29.20 4.53
CA VAL A 183 26.44 28.62 4.62
C VAL A 183 27.00 28.32 3.23
N THR A 184 28.30 28.49 3.07
CA THR A 184 29.00 28.10 1.84
C THR A 184 30.02 27.01 2.17
N MET A 185 29.91 25.90 1.51
CA MET A 185 30.86 24.79 1.52
C MET A 185 31.70 24.88 0.25
N LYS A 186 32.98 25.28 0.41
CA LYS A 186 33.87 25.50 -0.75
C LYS A 186 34.30 24.18 -1.38
N GLN A 187 34.33 24.16 -2.68
CA GLN A 187 34.87 23.03 -3.42
C GLN A 187 36.32 22.74 -3.04
N GLY A 188 36.67 21.46 -2.95
CA GLY A 188 38.02 21.02 -2.60
C GLY A 188 38.41 21.26 -1.12
N SER A 189 37.47 21.74 -0.29
CA SER A 189 37.69 21.92 1.15
C SER A 189 36.99 20.84 1.97
N LEU A 190 37.49 20.63 3.19
CA LEU A 190 36.82 19.84 4.21
C LEU A 190 35.95 20.75 5.08
N THR A 191 34.64 20.55 5.06
CA THR A 191 33.71 21.29 5.91
C THR A 191 33.16 20.38 7.01
N ALA A 192 33.39 20.72 8.27
CA ALA A 192 32.86 19.99 9.41
C ALA A 192 31.59 20.68 9.94
N ILE A 193 30.49 19.90 10.09
CA ILE A 193 29.25 20.37 10.71
C ILE A 193 29.17 19.82 12.12
N VAL A 194 29.25 20.70 13.10
CA VAL A 194 29.26 20.36 14.53
C VAL A 194 28.02 20.90 15.25
N GLY A 195 27.59 20.21 16.28
CA GLY A 195 26.42 20.59 17.07
C GLY A 195 25.84 19.43 17.88
N PRO A 196 24.92 19.68 18.81
CA PRO A 196 24.27 18.65 19.63
C PRO A 196 23.46 17.68 18.81
N SER A 197 23.08 16.54 19.41
CA SER A 197 22.15 15.60 18.76
C SER A 197 20.80 16.30 18.51
N GLY A 198 20.21 16.05 17.32
CA GLY A 198 18.94 16.70 16.94
C GLY A 198 19.05 18.12 16.37
N SER A 199 20.25 18.70 16.25
CA SER A 199 20.44 20.07 15.69
C SER A 199 20.29 20.19 14.17
N GLY A 200 19.85 19.14 13.47
CA GLY A 200 19.61 19.20 12.02
C GLY A 200 20.80 18.89 11.13
N LYS A 201 21.96 18.44 11.66
CA LYS A 201 23.16 18.11 10.86
C LYS A 201 22.89 17.14 9.72
N SER A 202 22.25 16.02 10.02
CA SER A 202 21.89 15.01 9.01
C SER A 202 20.84 15.53 8.03
N THR A 203 19.94 16.40 8.47
CA THR A 203 18.95 17.05 7.62
C THR A 203 19.62 18.00 6.63
N LEU A 204 20.62 18.77 7.08
CA LEU A 204 21.40 19.64 6.20
C LEU A 204 22.10 18.83 5.10
N MET A 205 22.70 17.69 5.45
CA MET A 205 23.36 16.80 4.48
C MET A 205 22.36 16.18 3.49
N LYS A 206 21.18 15.80 3.97
CA LYS A 206 20.10 15.30 3.07
C LYS A 206 19.60 16.36 2.09
N LEU A 207 19.57 17.63 2.51
CA LEU A 207 19.24 18.75 1.63
C LEU A 207 20.37 19.04 0.63
N CYS A 208 21.65 18.90 1.01
CA CYS A 208 22.78 18.98 0.07
C CYS A 208 22.63 17.96 -1.07
N ALA A 209 22.22 16.74 -0.74
CA ALA A 209 22.01 15.66 -1.69
C ALA A 209 20.62 15.71 -2.36
N ARG A 210 19.83 16.74 -2.06
CA ARG A 210 18.48 16.91 -2.59
C ARG A 210 17.58 15.70 -2.36
N PHE A 211 17.64 15.06 -1.18
CA PHE A 211 16.62 14.08 -0.77
C PHE A 211 15.30 14.77 -0.41
N TYR A 212 15.36 16.06 -0.15
CA TYR A 212 14.23 16.96 0.06
C TYR A 212 14.57 18.31 -0.55
N ASP A 213 13.57 19.03 -1.01
CA ASP A 213 13.69 20.42 -1.38
C ASP A 213 13.43 21.31 -0.17
N PRO A 214 14.16 22.42 0.03
CA PRO A 214 13.90 23.33 1.13
C PRO A 214 12.53 24.01 1.04
N ASP A 215 11.89 24.25 2.19
CA ASP A 215 10.60 24.97 2.24
C ASP A 215 10.79 26.45 1.90
N LYS A 216 11.92 27.05 2.36
CA LYS A 216 12.30 28.42 2.07
C LYS A 216 13.78 28.50 1.73
N GLY A 217 14.13 29.55 0.99
CA GLY A 217 15.51 29.77 0.56
C GLY A 217 15.88 28.94 -0.66
N VAL A 218 17.16 28.91 -0.99
CA VAL A 218 17.70 28.18 -2.13
C VAL A 218 19.02 27.51 -1.78
N ILE A 219 19.26 26.37 -2.41
CA ILE A 219 20.55 25.69 -2.34
C ILE A 219 21.15 25.69 -3.76
N LEU A 220 22.37 26.13 -3.87
CA LEU A 220 23.08 26.21 -5.14
C LEU A 220 24.23 25.22 -5.16
N LEU A 221 24.46 24.59 -6.29
CA LEU A 221 25.69 23.90 -6.65
C LEU A 221 26.37 24.72 -7.72
N GLY A 222 27.49 25.35 -7.39
CA GLY A 222 28.07 26.41 -8.22
C GLY A 222 27.09 27.57 -8.39
N ASN A 223 26.69 27.83 -9.63
CA ASN A 223 25.75 28.89 -9.96
C ASN A 223 24.32 28.41 -10.22
N LYS A 224 24.05 27.11 -10.08
CA LYS A 224 22.74 26.51 -10.41
C LYS A 224 21.96 26.15 -9.16
N ASN A 225 20.67 26.45 -9.17
CA ASN A 225 19.76 25.97 -8.12
C ASN A 225 19.60 24.44 -8.25
N ILE A 226 19.84 23.71 -7.15
CA ILE A 226 19.74 22.25 -7.18
C ILE A 226 18.34 21.75 -7.56
N ARG A 227 17.29 22.57 -7.36
CA ARG A 227 15.92 22.24 -7.81
C ARG A 227 15.76 22.14 -9.32
N GLU A 228 16.58 22.86 -10.08
CA GLU A 228 16.53 22.88 -11.54
C GLU A 228 17.38 21.79 -12.17
N ILE A 229 18.30 21.22 -11.41
CA ILE A 229 19.18 20.13 -11.86
C ILE A 229 18.39 18.81 -11.89
N ASP A 230 18.63 18.02 -12.93
CA ASP A 230 18.13 16.65 -13.01
C ASP A 230 18.62 15.83 -11.80
N PRO A 231 17.71 15.20 -11.02
CA PRO A 231 18.08 14.48 -9.81
C PRO A 231 19.13 13.38 -10.05
N GLU A 232 19.04 12.65 -11.15
CA GLU A 232 20.00 11.58 -11.47
C GLU A 232 21.39 12.17 -11.77
N LYS A 233 21.45 13.29 -12.51
CA LYS A 233 22.70 13.98 -12.81
C LYS A 233 23.32 14.62 -11.58
N LEU A 234 22.49 15.09 -10.64
CA LEU A 234 22.96 15.59 -9.36
C LEU A 234 23.61 14.46 -8.54
N MET A 235 22.97 13.29 -8.47
CA MET A 235 23.49 12.12 -7.75
C MET A 235 24.80 11.58 -8.35
N GLN A 236 25.09 11.81 -9.63
CA GLN A 236 26.38 11.47 -10.21
C GLN A 236 27.53 12.34 -9.69
N ARG A 237 27.22 13.50 -9.07
CA ARG A 237 28.20 14.44 -8.50
C ARG A 237 28.33 14.36 -6.99
N ILE A 238 27.40 13.71 -6.32
CA ILE A 238 27.32 13.63 -4.86
C ILE A 238 27.40 12.16 -4.44
N SER A 239 28.32 11.87 -3.53
CA SER A 239 28.38 10.56 -2.86
C SER A 239 28.06 10.73 -1.38
N MET A 240 27.22 9.87 -0.83
CA MET A 240 26.85 9.89 0.60
C MET A 240 27.27 8.61 1.29
N VAL A 241 27.84 8.74 2.47
CA VAL A 241 28.06 7.63 3.39
C VAL A 241 27.06 7.76 4.54
N PHE A 242 26.17 6.77 4.66
CA PHE A 242 25.18 6.73 5.72
C PHE A 242 25.77 6.18 7.01
N GLN A 243 25.15 6.51 8.14
CA GLN A 243 25.55 5.99 9.45
C GLN A 243 25.35 4.47 9.54
N ASP A 244 24.22 3.97 8.98
CA ASP A 244 23.94 2.56 8.82
C ASP A 244 24.25 2.18 7.38
N VAL A 245 25.39 1.52 7.18
CA VAL A 245 25.86 1.11 5.84
C VAL A 245 25.26 -0.24 5.50
N TYR A 246 24.51 -0.32 4.42
CA TYR A 246 24.09 -1.56 3.78
C TYR A 246 24.99 -1.83 2.57
N LEU A 247 25.59 -3.00 2.53
CA LEU A 247 26.34 -3.48 1.36
C LEU A 247 25.41 -4.37 0.53
N PHE A 248 25.29 -4.07 -0.75
CA PHE A 248 24.57 -4.88 -1.73
C PHE A 248 25.51 -5.79 -2.49
#